data_e2fe4b788492ed348f534162e3ff4e3b
#
_entry.id   e2fe4b788492ed348f534162e3ff4e3b
#
_cell.length_a   1.000
_cell.length_b   1.000
_cell.length_c   1.000
_cell.angle_alpha   90.00
_cell.angle_beta   90.00
_cell.angle_gamma   90.00
#
_symmetry.space_group_name_H-M   'P 1'
#
loop_
_entity.id
_entity.type
_entity.pdbx_description
1 polymer ?
#
loop_
_entity_poly.entity_id
_entity_poly.type
_entity_poly.pdbx_seq_one_letter_code
_entity_poly.pdbx_strand_id
1 'polypeptide(L)'
;KIKNKLEKVYADKEVILSGGSINSPQLLLLSGIGPAEHLKEKGIEVTHNLKGVGRNLQDHLETYIQQECKTSDTLYSYVNKIKMLKIGIQWFLNKSGPCSTSFLEAGGFAKSSPERNYPNIQFHFFPSFVIDHGLVEPDRHGYQLHASPNHPKSRGSVTLSTSNPYDYPKILFNYLEHKD
;
A
#
# COMPACT_ATOMS: atom_id res chain seq x y z
N LYS A 1 -8.23 8.88 21.66
CA LYS A 1 -8.59 8.45 23.05
C LYS A 1 -7.33 8.13 23.82
N ILE A 2 -7.14 8.73 24.97
CA ILE A 2 -6.09 8.37 25.90
C ILE A 2 -6.77 7.59 27.03
N LYS A 3 -6.33 6.35 27.29
CA LYS A 3 -6.93 5.45 28.31
C LYS A 3 -8.47 5.37 28.22
N ASN A 4 -9.01 5.22 27.02
CA ASN A 4 -10.46 5.19 26.71
C ASN A 4 -11.25 6.49 27.00
N LYS A 5 -10.61 7.60 27.33
CA LYS A 5 -11.25 8.91 27.48
C LYS A 5 -10.93 9.81 26.30
N LEU A 6 -11.91 10.62 25.89
CA LEU A 6 -11.68 11.69 24.93
C LEU A 6 -10.99 12.84 25.66
N GLU A 7 -9.82 13.22 25.18
CA GLU A 7 -9.06 14.36 25.68
C GLU A 7 -8.79 15.35 24.55
N LYS A 8 -8.85 16.64 24.86
CA LYS A 8 -8.44 17.71 23.95
C LYS A 8 -6.96 18.00 24.20
N VAL A 9 -6.18 18.00 23.12
CA VAL A 9 -4.77 18.35 23.15
C VAL A 9 -4.59 19.56 22.24
N TYR A 10 -3.83 20.54 22.68
CA TYR A 10 -3.54 21.75 21.94
C TYR A 10 -2.06 21.76 21.53
N ALA A 11 -1.78 22.25 20.32
CA ALA A 11 -0.43 22.46 19.83
C ALA A 11 -0.10 23.94 19.89
N ASP A 12 1.13 24.28 20.31
CA ASP A 12 1.57 25.68 20.40
C ASP A 12 1.79 26.34 19.03
N LYS A 13 2.08 25.55 18.00
CA LYS A 13 2.37 26.08 16.65
C LYS A 13 1.47 25.45 15.59
N GLU A 14 1.50 24.13 15.42
CA GLU A 14 0.81 23.45 14.33
C GLU A 14 0.52 21.99 14.65
N VAL A 15 -0.38 21.40 13.89
CA VAL A 15 -0.67 19.96 13.87
C VAL A 15 -0.28 19.40 12.51
N ILE A 16 0.64 18.43 12.48
CA ILE A 16 1.15 17.81 11.27
C ILE A 16 0.38 16.53 10.98
N LEU A 17 -0.27 16.44 9.82
CA LEU A 17 -0.95 15.24 9.35
C LEU A 17 -0.03 14.44 8.41
N SER A 18 0.38 13.26 8.82
CA SER A 18 1.27 12.35 8.08
C SER A 18 0.70 10.92 8.03
N GLY A 19 -0.62 10.80 7.89
CA GLY A 19 -1.34 9.51 7.92
C GLY A 19 -1.37 8.76 6.58
N GLY A 20 -0.66 9.24 5.55
CA GLY A 20 -0.66 8.64 4.21
C GLY A 20 -1.88 9.01 3.37
N SER A 21 -1.99 8.39 2.18
CA SER A 21 -2.98 8.72 1.14
C SER A 21 -4.43 8.46 1.56
N ILE A 22 -4.66 7.64 2.57
CA ILE A 22 -5.99 7.25 3.04
C ILE A 22 -6.35 7.97 4.33
N ASN A 23 -5.49 7.91 5.35
CA ASN A 23 -5.82 8.45 6.65
C ASN A 23 -5.72 9.97 6.73
N SER A 24 -4.78 10.61 6.02
CA SER A 24 -4.69 12.08 6.01
C SER A 24 -5.96 12.74 5.44
N PRO A 25 -6.48 12.35 4.25
CA PRO A 25 -7.75 12.88 3.79
C PRO A 25 -8.93 12.51 4.70
N GLN A 26 -8.95 11.32 5.31
CA GLN A 26 -9.99 10.96 6.27
C GLN A 26 -10.00 11.90 7.48
N LEU A 27 -8.83 12.20 8.04
CA LEU A 27 -8.69 13.13 9.16
C LEU A 27 -9.11 14.56 8.79
N LEU A 28 -8.74 15.04 7.59
CA LEU A 28 -9.18 16.34 7.11
C LEU A 28 -10.70 16.41 6.96
N LEU A 29 -11.31 15.40 6.33
CA LEU A 29 -12.77 15.32 6.18
C LEU A 29 -13.48 15.31 7.53
N LEU A 30 -13.02 14.49 8.48
CA LEU A 30 -13.57 14.44 9.85
C LEU A 30 -13.41 15.78 10.60
N SER A 31 -12.41 16.57 10.23
CA SER A 31 -12.16 17.91 10.79
C SER A 31 -12.93 19.03 10.09
N GLY A 32 -13.85 18.70 9.18
CA GLY A 32 -14.63 19.68 8.44
C GLY A 32 -13.91 20.32 7.25
N ILE A 33 -12.79 19.75 6.81
CA ILE A 33 -11.99 20.26 5.69
C ILE A 33 -12.16 19.30 4.50
N GLY A 34 -12.88 19.72 3.47
CA GLY A 34 -13.16 18.86 2.31
C GLY A 34 -14.32 19.38 1.47
N PRO A 35 -14.85 18.55 0.53
CA PRO A 35 -16.01 18.90 -0.26
C PRO A 35 -17.23 19.16 0.61
N ALA A 36 -17.73 20.41 0.59
CA ALA A 36 -18.79 20.86 1.50
C ALA A 36 -20.07 20.02 1.44
N GLU A 37 -20.49 19.58 0.26
CA GLU A 37 -21.67 18.74 0.08
C GLU A 37 -21.51 17.40 0.81
N HIS A 38 -20.38 16.72 0.58
CA HIS A 38 -20.08 15.45 1.24
C HIS A 38 -20.02 15.58 2.78
N LEU A 39 -19.42 16.66 3.29
CA LEU A 39 -19.35 16.92 4.73
C LEU A 39 -20.74 17.11 5.33
N LYS A 40 -21.60 17.91 4.67
CA LYS A 40 -22.99 18.13 5.08
C LYS A 40 -23.80 16.84 5.07
N GLU A 41 -23.66 15.99 4.04
CA GLU A 41 -24.28 14.65 3.97
C GLU A 41 -23.92 13.76 5.16
N LYS A 42 -22.72 13.95 5.71
CA LYS A 42 -22.24 13.20 6.89
C LYS A 42 -22.55 13.88 8.22
N GLY A 43 -23.24 15.02 8.21
CA GLY A 43 -23.54 15.80 9.42
C GLY A 43 -22.32 16.46 10.03
N ILE A 44 -21.27 16.72 9.23
CA ILE A 44 -20.06 17.38 9.66
C ILE A 44 -20.12 18.87 9.30
N GLU A 45 -19.84 19.73 10.28
CA GLU A 45 -19.74 21.16 10.05
C GLU A 45 -18.59 21.49 9.10
N VAL A 46 -18.85 22.35 8.11
CA VAL A 46 -17.86 22.72 7.10
C VAL A 46 -16.97 23.83 7.63
N THR A 47 -15.76 23.49 8.03
CA THR A 47 -14.73 24.45 8.42
C THR A 47 -14.09 25.10 7.19
N HIS A 48 -13.78 24.29 6.16
CA HIS A 48 -13.19 24.78 4.92
C HIS A 48 -13.60 23.93 3.73
N ASN A 49 -14.18 24.55 2.70
CA ASN A 49 -14.58 23.87 1.47
C ASN A 49 -13.36 23.63 0.56
N LEU A 50 -12.71 22.51 0.69
CA LEU A 50 -11.54 22.10 -0.09
C LEU A 50 -11.88 20.89 -0.95
N LYS A 51 -12.31 21.12 -2.19
CA LYS A 51 -12.88 20.09 -3.10
C LYS A 51 -11.92 18.94 -3.45
N GLY A 52 -10.60 19.16 -3.34
CA GLY A 52 -9.58 18.18 -3.67
C GLY A 52 -9.34 17.11 -2.59
N VAL A 53 -9.77 17.34 -1.36
CA VAL A 53 -9.57 16.38 -0.27
C VAL A 53 -10.31 15.08 -0.55
N GLY A 54 -9.60 13.96 -0.49
CA GLY A 54 -10.11 12.64 -0.79
C GLY A 54 -10.36 12.37 -2.29
N ARG A 55 -9.88 13.24 -3.18
CA ARG A 55 -9.98 13.06 -4.63
C ARG A 55 -8.64 12.68 -5.23
N ASN A 56 -8.69 12.22 -6.48
CA ASN A 56 -7.51 11.92 -7.29
C ASN A 56 -6.61 10.81 -6.70
N LEU A 57 -7.21 9.84 -6.01
CA LEU A 57 -6.51 8.66 -5.52
C LEU A 57 -5.96 7.87 -6.72
N GLN A 58 -4.70 7.48 -6.62
CA GLN A 58 -4.01 6.67 -7.62
C GLN A 58 -3.37 5.48 -6.92
N ASP A 59 -3.41 4.33 -7.59
CA ASP A 59 -2.78 3.12 -7.11
C ASP A 59 -2.35 2.24 -8.28
N HIS A 60 -1.34 1.42 -8.07
CA HIS A 60 -0.85 0.48 -9.07
C HIS A 60 -1.68 -0.79 -9.04
N LEU A 61 -2.44 -1.05 -10.11
CA LEU A 61 -3.06 -2.36 -10.31
C LEU A 61 -1.97 -3.34 -10.72
N GLU A 62 -1.71 -4.31 -9.88
CA GLU A 62 -0.69 -5.31 -10.12
C GLU A 62 -1.30 -6.63 -10.58
N THR A 63 -0.64 -7.27 -11.53
CA THR A 63 -0.87 -8.68 -11.89
C THR A 63 0.41 -9.45 -11.68
N TYR A 64 0.29 -10.77 -11.43
CA TYR A 64 1.46 -11.61 -11.23
C TYR A 64 1.28 -13.01 -11.79
N ILE A 65 2.40 -13.61 -12.16
CA ILE A 65 2.51 -15.00 -12.56
C ILE A 65 3.27 -15.74 -11.48
N GLN A 66 2.73 -16.84 -11.03
CA GLN A 66 3.37 -17.73 -10.06
C GLN A 66 3.81 -19.01 -10.75
N GLN A 67 5.03 -19.44 -10.44
CA GLN A 67 5.55 -20.71 -10.93
C GLN A 67 6.25 -21.50 -9.83
N GLU A 68 6.03 -22.81 -9.84
CA GLU A 68 6.77 -23.73 -8.99
C GLU A 68 8.23 -23.83 -9.44
N CYS A 69 9.14 -23.80 -8.47
CA CYS A 69 10.58 -23.90 -8.73
C CYS A 69 11.06 -25.31 -8.45
N LYS A 70 11.79 -25.89 -9.38
CA LYS A 70 12.38 -27.24 -9.23
C LYS A 70 13.62 -27.26 -8.34
N THR A 71 14.23 -26.10 -8.12
CA THR A 71 15.39 -25.93 -7.23
C THR A 71 14.96 -25.41 -5.87
N SER A 72 15.82 -25.56 -4.87
CA SER A 72 15.55 -25.10 -3.49
C SER A 72 16.08 -23.69 -3.21
N ASP A 73 16.37 -22.91 -4.25
CA ASP A 73 16.96 -21.55 -4.15
C ASP A 73 15.88 -20.46 -4.00
N THR A 74 14.92 -20.69 -3.13
CA THR A 74 13.82 -19.76 -2.85
C THR A 74 13.71 -19.48 -1.36
N LEU A 75 12.96 -18.46 -0.98
CA LEU A 75 12.74 -18.08 0.42
C LEU A 75 12.04 -19.19 1.22
N TYR A 76 11.33 -20.10 0.57
CA TYR A 76 10.73 -21.26 1.23
C TYR A 76 11.76 -22.11 1.98
N SER A 77 13.02 -22.13 1.51
CA SER A 77 14.12 -22.78 2.24
C SER A 77 14.31 -22.29 3.66
N TYR A 78 13.81 -21.10 3.99
CA TYR A 78 14.00 -20.42 5.27
C TYR A 78 12.76 -20.39 6.16
N VAL A 79 11.64 -20.97 5.74
CA VAL A 79 10.39 -21.02 6.53
C VAL A 79 10.51 -21.85 7.81
N ASN A 80 11.50 -22.75 7.89
CA ASN A 80 11.77 -23.52 9.09
C ASN A 80 12.29 -22.65 10.24
N LYS A 81 11.66 -22.74 11.43
CA LYS A 81 11.99 -21.94 12.63
C LYS A 81 13.46 -21.96 13.02
N ILE A 82 14.13 -23.11 12.90
CA ILE A 82 15.56 -23.23 13.22
C ILE A 82 16.42 -22.46 12.21
N LYS A 83 16.08 -22.57 10.93
CA LYS A 83 16.76 -21.80 9.88
C LYS A 83 16.51 -20.30 10.05
N MET A 84 15.28 -19.88 10.36
CA MET A 84 14.95 -18.48 10.66
C MET A 84 15.80 -17.94 11.82
N LEU A 85 15.94 -18.71 12.89
CA LEU A 85 16.77 -18.31 14.02
C LEU A 85 18.24 -18.13 13.60
N LYS A 86 18.80 -19.07 12.81
CA LYS A 86 20.18 -18.97 12.29
C LYS A 86 20.39 -17.73 11.45
N ILE A 87 19.45 -17.42 10.54
CA ILE A 87 19.50 -16.24 9.69
C ILE A 87 19.40 -14.96 10.53
N GLY A 88 18.51 -14.95 11.53
CA GLY A 88 18.38 -13.82 12.46
C GLY A 88 19.69 -13.56 13.23
N ILE A 89 20.35 -14.62 13.74
CA ILE A 89 21.64 -14.51 14.41
C ILE A 89 22.72 -14.01 13.43
N GLN A 90 22.78 -14.56 12.23
CA GLN A 90 23.71 -14.12 11.18
C GLN A 90 23.54 -12.63 10.88
N TRP A 91 22.30 -12.18 10.71
CA TRP A 91 22.04 -10.76 10.46
C TRP A 91 22.42 -9.88 11.66
N PHE A 92 22.10 -10.33 12.88
CA PHE A 92 22.42 -9.56 14.08
C PHE A 92 23.93 -9.36 14.26
N LEU A 93 24.70 -10.43 14.05
CA LEU A 93 26.16 -10.41 14.23
C LEU A 93 26.92 -9.77 13.06
N ASN A 94 26.55 -10.14 11.84
CA ASN A 94 27.34 -9.83 10.64
C ASN A 94 26.65 -8.86 9.67
N LYS A 95 25.38 -8.48 9.94
CA LYS A 95 24.54 -7.67 9.02
C LYS A 95 24.48 -8.22 7.60
N SER A 96 24.49 -9.55 7.46
CA SER A 96 24.56 -10.27 6.19
C SER A 96 23.53 -11.39 6.11
N GLY A 97 23.41 -12.00 4.93
CA GLY A 97 22.48 -13.10 4.66
C GLY A 97 21.10 -12.64 4.25
N PRO A 98 20.12 -13.53 4.17
CA PRO A 98 18.79 -13.25 3.62
C PRO A 98 18.06 -12.06 4.29
N CYS A 99 18.24 -11.84 5.59
CA CYS A 99 17.64 -10.70 6.29
C CYS A 99 18.27 -9.34 5.98
N SER A 100 19.31 -9.27 5.15
CA SER A 100 19.94 -8.01 4.76
C SER A 100 19.36 -7.40 3.48
N THR A 101 18.45 -8.08 2.82
CA THR A 101 17.83 -7.65 1.56
C THR A 101 16.32 -7.45 1.70
N SER A 102 15.73 -6.76 0.74
CA SER A 102 14.26 -6.60 0.64
C SER A 102 13.57 -7.80 0.00
N PHE A 103 14.31 -8.82 -0.42
CA PHE A 103 13.87 -9.97 -1.22
C PHE A 103 13.32 -9.64 -2.63
N LEU A 104 13.19 -8.37 -2.97
CA LEU A 104 12.84 -7.87 -4.31
C LEU A 104 14.12 -7.44 -5.04
N GLU A 105 15.07 -8.37 -5.18
CA GLU A 105 16.43 -8.07 -5.65
C GLU A 105 16.53 -7.95 -7.17
N ALA A 106 15.55 -8.48 -7.89
CA ALA A 106 15.47 -8.40 -9.33
C ALA A 106 14.18 -7.72 -9.77
N GLY A 107 14.29 -6.87 -10.76
CA GLY A 107 13.18 -6.16 -11.34
C GLY A 107 13.57 -5.47 -12.63
N GLY A 108 12.63 -4.81 -13.24
CA GLY A 108 12.89 -4.11 -14.50
C GLY A 108 11.76 -3.18 -14.88
N PHE A 109 12.03 -2.43 -15.93
CA PHE A 109 11.05 -1.52 -16.52
C PHE A 109 10.98 -1.76 -18.02
N ALA A 110 9.77 -1.74 -18.57
CA ALA A 110 9.55 -1.87 -20.01
C ALA A 110 8.54 -0.84 -20.52
N LYS A 111 8.59 -0.61 -21.82
CA LYS A 111 7.55 0.15 -22.50
C LYS A 111 6.44 -0.79 -22.93
N SER A 112 5.19 -0.42 -22.66
CA SER A 112 4.02 -1.20 -23.12
C SER A 112 3.84 -1.17 -24.65
N SER A 113 4.39 -0.15 -25.31
CA SER A 113 4.44 -0.04 -26.76
C SER A 113 5.67 0.77 -27.22
N PRO A 114 6.15 0.60 -28.47
CA PRO A 114 7.28 1.34 -29.02
C PRO A 114 7.10 2.87 -29.03
N GLU A 115 5.85 3.34 -29.13
CA GLU A 115 5.50 4.76 -29.20
C GLU A 115 5.65 5.50 -27.85
N ARG A 116 5.81 4.76 -26.74
CA ARG A 116 6.02 5.37 -25.43
C ARG A 116 7.40 5.99 -25.34
N ASN A 117 7.48 7.21 -24.84
CA ASN A 117 8.76 7.92 -24.66
C ASN A 117 9.56 7.38 -23.47
N TYR A 118 8.90 6.72 -22.51
CA TYR A 118 9.50 6.20 -21.26
C TYR A 118 8.91 4.83 -20.90
N PRO A 119 9.62 4.01 -20.13
CA PRO A 119 9.08 2.78 -19.58
C PRO A 119 7.92 3.07 -18.63
N ASN A 120 6.81 2.39 -18.85
CA ASN A 120 5.57 2.59 -18.10
C ASN A 120 5.04 1.31 -17.42
N ILE A 121 5.75 0.19 -17.60
CA ILE A 121 5.50 -1.06 -16.89
C ILE A 121 6.70 -1.35 -15.99
N GLN A 122 6.43 -1.68 -14.75
CA GLN A 122 7.42 -2.12 -13.77
C GLN A 122 7.24 -3.60 -13.50
N PHE A 123 8.35 -4.30 -13.36
CA PHE A 123 8.41 -5.70 -12.97
C PHE A 123 9.12 -5.85 -11.64
N HIS A 124 8.60 -6.76 -10.81
CA HIS A 124 9.25 -7.20 -9.58
C HIS A 124 9.34 -8.72 -9.59
N PHE A 125 10.51 -9.24 -9.28
CA PHE A 125 10.71 -10.67 -9.07
C PHE A 125 10.77 -10.94 -7.58
N PHE A 126 9.98 -11.93 -7.13
CA PHE A 126 9.96 -12.35 -5.74
C PHE A 126 10.18 -13.86 -5.64
N PRO A 127 11.27 -14.34 -5.00
CA PRO A 127 11.63 -15.75 -4.96
C PRO A 127 10.83 -16.55 -3.91
N SER A 128 9.52 -16.37 -3.89
CA SER A 128 8.57 -17.14 -3.06
C SER A 128 7.16 -17.03 -3.64
N PHE A 129 6.26 -17.88 -3.16
CA PHE A 129 4.83 -17.61 -3.30
C PHE A 129 4.37 -16.62 -2.23
N VAL A 130 3.52 -15.68 -2.62
CA VAL A 130 2.70 -14.89 -1.71
C VAL A 130 1.27 -15.34 -1.89
N ILE A 131 0.72 -16.00 -0.89
CA ILE A 131 -0.63 -16.53 -0.92
C ILE A 131 -1.47 -15.71 0.04
N ASP A 132 -2.65 -15.28 -0.42
CA ASP A 132 -3.59 -14.47 0.37
C ASP A 132 -2.90 -13.30 1.09
N HIS A 133 -2.22 -12.44 0.32
CA HIS A 133 -1.48 -11.27 0.83
C HIS A 133 -0.43 -11.59 1.92
N GLY A 134 0.10 -12.82 1.92
CA GLY A 134 1.08 -13.29 2.91
C GLY A 134 0.46 -13.81 4.21
N LEU A 135 -0.85 -13.97 4.27
CA LEU A 135 -1.55 -14.57 5.41
C LEU A 135 -1.42 -16.09 5.44
N VAL A 136 -1.14 -16.70 4.30
CA VAL A 136 -0.92 -18.15 4.16
C VAL A 136 0.55 -18.39 3.85
N GLU A 137 1.18 -19.25 4.66
CA GLU A 137 2.57 -19.65 4.43
C GLU A 137 2.67 -20.49 3.14
N PRO A 138 3.71 -20.30 2.30
CA PRO A 138 3.94 -21.16 1.16
C PRO A 138 4.26 -22.59 1.61
N ASP A 139 3.79 -23.58 0.86
CA ASP A 139 3.99 -25.01 1.13
C ASP A 139 5.07 -25.66 0.27
N ARG A 140 5.65 -24.90 -0.67
CA ARG A 140 6.64 -25.40 -1.65
C ARG A 140 7.50 -24.27 -2.21
N HIS A 141 8.55 -24.70 -2.93
CA HIS A 141 9.44 -23.79 -3.66
C HIS A 141 8.73 -23.18 -4.86
N GLY A 142 8.82 -21.85 -5.01
CA GLY A 142 8.26 -21.14 -6.12
C GLY A 142 8.72 -19.69 -6.17
N TYR A 143 8.31 -19.00 -7.22
CA TYR A 143 8.57 -17.59 -7.42
C TYR A 143 7.39 -16.88 -8.08
N GLN A 144 7.39 -15.59 -7.97
CA GLN A 144 6.42 -14.70 -8.61
C GLN A 144 7.12 -13.64 -9.44
N LEU A 145 6.56 -13.38 -10.61
CA LEU A 145 6.88 -12.19 -11.39
C LEU A 145 5.65 -11.29 -11.39
N HIS A 146 5.81 -10.11 -10.85
CA HIS A 146 4.78 -9.09 -10.77
C HIS A 146 4.96 -8.06 -11.87
N ALA A 147 3.87 -7.56 -12.41
CA ALA A 147 3.86 -6.49 -13.39
C ALA A 147 2.77 -5.46 -13.05
N SER A 148 3.13 -4.20 -13.06
CA SER A 148 2.22 -3.08 -12.80
C SER A 148 2.51 -1.85 -13.66
N PRO A 149 1.49 -1.05 -14.01
CA PRO A 149 1.70 0.24 -14.66
C PRO A 149 2.23 1.27 -13.65
N ASN A 150 3.28 2.02 -14.01
CA ASN A 150 3.85 3.06 -13.15
C ASN A 150 3.01 4.34 -13.05
N HIS A 151 2.25 4.64 -14.10
CA HIS A 151 1.49 5.88 -14.20
C HIS A 151 0.05 5.58 -14.61
N PRO A 152 -0.77 4.97 -13.71
CA PRO A 152 -2.16 4.68 -14.03
C PRO A 152 -2.93 5.98 -14.27
N LYS A 153 -3.78 6.01 -15.28
CA LYS A 153 -4.65 7.15 -15.57
C LYS A 153 -5.95 7.13 -14.79
N SER A 154 -6.35 5.99 -14.26
CA SER A 154 -7.51 5.88 -13.38
C SER A 154 -7.36 6.76 -12.15
N ARG A 155 -8.47 7.37 -11.75
CA ARG A 155 -8.52 8.27 -10.59
C ARG A 155 -9.64 7.85 -9.67
N GLY A 156 -9.28 7.63 -8.43
CA GLY A 156 -10.17 7.20 -7.39
C GLY A 156 -10.47 8.26 -6.34
N SER A 157 -11.06 7.83 -5.24
CA SER A 157 -11.41 8.69 -4.13
C SER A 157 -11.37 7.98 -2.78
N VAL A 158 -11.17 8.78 -1.73
CA VAL A 158 -11.36 8.43 -0.33
C VAL A 158 -12.46 9.30 0.23
N THR A 159 -13.55 8.70 0.71
CA THR A 159 -14.70 9.42 1.26
C THR A 159 -15.10 8.86 2.61
N LEU A 160 -15.78 9.62 3.44
CA LEU A 160 -16.27 9.13 4.72
C LEU A 160 -17.46 8.18 4.52
N SER A 161 -17.48 7.08 5.26
CA SER A 161 -18.68 6.25 5.41
C SER A 161 -19.68 6.92 6.35
N THR A 162 -19.21 7.37 7.50
CA THR A 162 -19.97 8.08 8.55
C THR A 162 -19.11 9.19 9.16
N SER A 163 -19.66 9.95 10.10
CA SER A 163 -18.91 10.92 10.91
C SER A 163 -18.16 10.30 12.10
N ASN A 164 -18.30 8.98 12.32
CA ASN A 164 -17.57 8.30 13.38
C ASN A 164 -16.11 8.07 12.96
N PRO A 165 -15.11 8.56 13.71
CA PRO A 165 -13.69 8.45 13.35
C PRO A 165 -13.13 7.01 13.42
N TYR A 166 -13.88 6.06 13.96
CA TYR A 166 -13.51 4.64 14.04
C TYR A 166 -14.02 3.82 12.86
N ASP A 167 -14.88 4.37 12.02
CA ASP A 167 -15.38 3.70 10.84
C ASP A 167 -14.37 3.82 9.70
N TYR A 168 -14.19 2.75 8.95
CA TYR A 168 -13.33 2.78 7.77
C TYR A 168 -13.91 3.71 6.69
N PRO A 169 -13.04 4.49 6.00
CA PRO A 169 -13.47 5.28 4.87
C PRO A 169 -13.86 4.38 3.69
N LYS A 170 -14.66 4.91 2.79
CA LYS A 170 -14.90 4.30 1.49
C LYS A 170 -13.74 4.64 0.57
N ILE A 171 -13.09 3.62 0.04
CA ILE A 171 -11.95 3.74 -0.87
C ILE A 171 -12.39 3.20 -2.22
N LEU A 172 -12.27 4.02 -3.25
CA LEU A 172 -12.58 3.66 -4.62
C LEU A 172 -11.37 3.96 -5.49
N PHE A 173 -10.77 2.96 -6.10
CA PHE A 173 -9.58 3.13 -6.96
C PHE A 173 -9.94 3.41 -8.42
N ASN A 174 -11.11 2.97 -8.87
CA ASN A 174 -11.55 3.02 -10.27
C ASN A 174 -10.56 2.35 -11.23
N TYR A 175 -10.01 1.20 -10.83
CA TYR A 175 -9.14 0.42 -11.69
C TYR A 175 -9.79 0.13 -13.04
N LEU A 176 -8.98 0.18 -14.11
CA LEU A 176 -9.41 -0.13 -15.48
C LEU A 176 -10.53 0.77 -16.04
N GLU A 177 -10.86 1.87 -15.38
CA GLU A 177 -11.85 2.83 -15.92
C GLU A 177 -11.30 3.56 -17.15
N HIS A 178 -9.98 3.70 -17.25
CA HIS A 178 -9.31 4.30 -18.40
C HIS A 178 -8.79 3.21 -19.35
N LYS A 179 -8.94 3.41 -20.65
CA LYS A 179 -8.61 2.42 -21.68
C LYS A 179 -7.09 2.26 -21.97
N ASP A 180 -6.25 3.07 -21.37
CA ASP A 180 -4.78 2.97 -21.54
C ASP A 180 -4.14 2.09 -20.50
#